data_9aa97dcc716b5d83926fe2d224c157f1
#
_entry.id   9aa97dcc716b5d83926fe2d224c157f1
#
_cell.length_a   1.000
_cell.length_b   1.000
_cell.length_c   1.000
_cell.angle_alpha   90.00
_cell.angle_beta   90.00
_cell.angle_gamma   90.00
#
_symmetry.space_group_name_H-M   'P 1'
#
loop_
_entity.id
_entity.type
_entity.pdbx_description
1 polymer ?
#
loop_
_entity_poly.entity_id
_entity_poly.type
_entity_poly.pdbx_seq_one_letter_code
_entity_poly.pdbx_strand_id
1 'polypeptide(L)'
;MIRALNYLHLKGIAHRDIKPQNLLIDPSCHILKLCDFGSSKRLIKDEPSTAYTCSRYYRAPELLIGARDYDVKIDIWAAGCVLAEMLLSKPVF
;
A
#
# COMPACT_ATOMS: atom_id res chain seq x y z
N MET A 1 -7.81 -7.36 -2.78
CA MET A 1 -6.63 -6.52 -2.49
C MET A 1 -5.32 -7.22 -2.87
N ILE A 2 -4.91 -8.31 -2.26
CA ILE A 2 -3.60 -8.96 -2.50
C ILE A 2 -3.34 -9.33 -3.96
N ARG A 3 -4.34 -9.83 -4.70
CA ARG A 3 -4.17 -10.10 -6.15
C ARG A 3 -3.83 -8.84 -6.96
N ALA A 4 -4.44 -7.70 -6.63
CA ALA A 4 -4.15 -6.44 -7.31
C ALA A 4 -2.72 -5.97 -7.00
N LEU A 5 -2.28 -6.08 -5.74
CA LEU A 5 -0.91 -5.78 -5.35
C LEU A 5 0.10 -6.69 -6.04
N ASN A 6 -0.16 -7.99 -6.08
CA ASN A 6 0.72 -8.93 -6.78
C ASN A 6 0.92 -8.55 -8.26
N TYR A 7 -0.15 -8.14 -8.95
CA TYR A 7 -0.05 -7.68 -10.34
C TYR A 7 0.87 -6.47 -10.48
N LEU A 8 0.76 -5.47 -9.59
CA LEU A 8 1.61 -4.28 -9.59
C LEU A 8 3.07 -4.64 -9.26
N HIS A 9 3.25 -5.43 -8.21
CA HIS A 9 4.58 -5.79 -7.69
C HIS A 9 5.39 -6.61 -8.70
N LEU A 10 4.75 -7.50 -9.47
CA LEU A 10 5.40 -8.22 -10.58
C LEU A 10 5.92 -7.27 -11.68
N LYS A 11 5.39 -6.05 -11.76
CA LYS A 11 5.84 -4.99 -12.67
C LYS A 11 6.83 -4.02 -12.01
N GLY A 12 7.21 -4.28 -10.76
CA GLY A 12 8.09 -3.41 -9.97
C GLY A 12 7.40 -2.11 -9.54
N ILE A 13 6.07 -2.06 -9.55
CA ILE A 13 5.30 -0.86 -9.18
C ILE A 13 4.81 -0.99 -7.75
N ALA A 14 5.18 -0.04 -6.90
CA ALA A 14 4.57 0.16 -5.59
C ALA A 14 3.41 1.16 -5.70
N HIS A 15 2.29 0.84 -5.05
CA HIS A 15 1.13 1.73 -5.00
C HIS A 15 1.37 2.93 -4.10
N ARG A 16 1.95 2.70 -2.93
CA ARG A 16 2.40 3.67 -1.92
C ARG A 16 1.31 4.48 -1.21
N ASP A 17 0.04 4.11 -1.39
CA ASP A 17 -1.08 4.69 -0.63
C ASP A 17 -2.22 3.67 -0.42
N ILE A 18 -1.86 2.47 0.03
CA ILE A 18 -2.85 1.45 0.39
C ILE A 18 -3.53 1.85 1.68
N LYS A 19 -4.85 2.00 1.62
CA LYS A 19 -5.74 2.34 2.74
C LYS A 19 -7.18 2.00 2.39
N PRO A 20 -8.11 1.90 3.35
CA PRO A 20 -9.51 1.57 3.08
C PRO A 20 -10.18 2.48 2.04
N GLN A 21 -9.86 3.78 2.05
CA GLN A 21 -10.44 4.77 1.14
C GLN A 21 -10.08 4.52 -0.34
N ASN A 22 -8.98 3.79 -0.59
CA ASN A 22 -8.50 3.46 -1.94
C ASN A 22 -8.90 2.05 -2.38
N LEU A 23 -9.80 1.40 -1.64
CA LEU A 23 -10.39 0.10 -1.94
C LEU A 23 -11.85 0.29 -2.31
N LEU A 24 -12.17 0.20 -3.58
CA LEU A 24 -13.54 0.29 -4.09
C LEU A 24 -14.17 -1.10 -4.06
N ILE A 25 -15.34 -1.21 -3.44
CA ILE A 25 -16.05 -2.48 -3.29
C ILE A 25 -17.41 -2.38 -3.96
N ASP A 26 -17.71 -3.38 -4.79
CA ASP A 26 -19.06 -3.64 -5.25
C ASP A 26 -19.61 -4.85 -4.48
N PRO A 27 -20.50 -4.65 -3.51
CA PRO A 27 -21.02 -5.74 -2.69
C PRO A 27 -21.94 -6.68 -3.46
N SER A 28 -22.53 -6.23 -4.58
CA SER A 28 -23.46 -7.04 -5.38
C SER A 28 -22.75 -8.18 -6.12
N CYS A 29 -21.53 -7.97 -6.55
CA CYS A 29 -20.72 -8.96 -7.28
C CYS A 29 -19.44 -9.38 -6.55
N HIS A 30 -19.26 -8.95 -5.30
CA HIS A 30 -18.08 -9.26 -4.47
C HIS A 30 -16.75 -8.88 -5.14
N ILE A 31 -16.75 -7.77 -5.90
CA ILE A 31 -15.56 -7.26 -6.57
C ILE A 31 -14.93 -6.16 -5.73
N LEU A 32 -13.60 -6.25 -5.54
CA LEU A 32 -12.77 -5.20 -4.97
C LEU A 32 -11.80 -4.69 -6.03
N LYS A 33 -11.74 -3.38 -6.20
CA LYS A 33 -10.75 -2.71 -7.07
C LYS A 33 -9.91 -1.72 -6.27
N LEU A 34 -8.64 -1.68 -6.60
CA LEU A 34 -7.70 -0.69 -6.07
C LEU A 34 -7.78 0.58 -6.93
N CYS A 35 -7.79 1.74 -6.31
CA CYS A 35 -7.84 3.05 -6.98
C CYS A 35 -6.79 4.01 -6.43
N ASP A 36 -6.72 5.21 -7.05
CA ASP A 36 -5.79 6.29 -6.70
C ASP A 36 -4.32 5.89 -6.85
N PHE A 37 -3.83 5.90 -8.08
CA PHE A 37 -2.44 5.62 -8.43
C PHE A 37 -1.56 6.88 -8.44
N GLY A 38 -2.04 8.01 -7.90
CA GLY A 38 -1.31 9.28 -7.89
C GLY A 38 0.02 9.23 -7.15
N SER A 39 0.15 8.35 -6.15
CA SER A 39 1.40 8.12 -5.41
C SER A 39 2.24 6.96 -5.95
N SER A 40 1.74 6.21 -6.94
CA SER A 40 2.41 5.01 -7.44
C SER A 40 3.73 5.32 -8.13
N LYS A 41 4.71 4.44 -7.95
CA LYS A 41 6.02 4.57 -8.60
C LYS A 41 6.56 3.19 -8.96
N ARG A 42 7.20 3.10 -10.12
CA ARG A 42 8.09 1.98 -10.42
C ARG A 42 9.37 2.16 -9.63
N LEU A 43 9.65 1.21 -8.75
CA LEU A 43 10.87 1.21 -7.95
C LEU A 43 12.00 0.55 -8.75
N ILE A 44 13.12 1.25 -8.87
CA ILE A 44 14.31 0.79 -9.57
C ILE A 44 15.39 0.57 -8.51
N LYS A 45 16.05 -0.58 -8.57
CA LYS A 45 17.13 -0.91 -7.66
C LYS A 45 18.21 0.18 -7.68
N ASP A 46 18.70 0.55 -6.51
CA ASP A 46 19.73 1.58 -6.31
C ASP A 46 19.30 3.01 -6.70
N GLU A 47 18.00 3.22 -7.01
CA GLU A 47 17.43 4.55 -7.20
C GLU A 47 16.61 4.98 -5.97
N PRO A 48 17.07 6.01 -5.23
CA PRO A 48 16.34 6.47 -4.04
C PRO A 48 14.94 6.98 -4.37
N SER A 49 14.00 6.71 -3.47
CA SER A 49 12.63 7.19 -3.54
C SER A 49 12.29 8.02 -2.29
N THR A 50 11.22 8.82 -2.35
CA THR A 50 10.79 9.56 -1.17
C THR A 50 10.31 8.62 -0.07
N ALA A 51 10.78 8.83 1.16
CA ALA A 51 10.26 8.15 2.34
C ALA A 51 8.92 8.75 2.80
N TYR A 52 8.64 10.00 2.44
CA TYR A 52 7.40 10.68 2.78
C TYR A 52 6.28 10.31 1.81
N THR A 53 5.84 9.09 1.93
CA THR A 53 4.75 8.49 1.15
C THR A 53 3.85 7.66 2.07
N CYS A 54 2.75 7.16 1.57
CA CYS A 54 1.72 6.44 2.32
C CYS A 54 0.99 7.30 3.36
N SER A 55 -0.26 6.98 3.59
CA SER A 55 -1.04 7.55 4.69
C SER A 55 -0.50 7.08 6.04
N ARG A 56 -0.48 7.95 7.03
CA ARG A 56 0.25 7.78 8.29
C ARG A 56 -0.01 6.44 9.00
N TYR A 57 -1.26 6.02 9.10
CA TYR A 57 -1.66 4.80 9.81
C TYR A 57 -1.21 3.50 9.12
N TYR A 58 -0.84 3.57 7.85
CA TYR A 58 -0.49 2.42 7.00
C TYR A 58 0.97 2.43 6.56
N ARG A 59 1.75 3.38 7.12
CA ARG A 59 3.15 3.58 6.73
C ARG A 59 4.04 2.50 7.33
N ALA A 60 4.82 1.85 6.48
CA ALA A 60 5.76 0.80 6.90
C ALA A 60 6.88 1.35 7.79
N PRO A 61 7.43 0.55 8.72
CA PRO A 61 8.45 0.99 9.67
C PRO A 61 9.68 1.61 9.00
N GLU A 62 10.14 1.05 7.88
CA GLU A 62 11.27 1.57 7.12
C GLU A 62 11.02 2.99 6.61
N LEU A 63 9.79 3.32 6.25
CA LEU A 63 9.41 4.67 5.85
C LEU A 63 9.39 5.63 7.03
N LEU A 64 9.02 5.14 8.24
CA LEU A 64 9.00 5.96 9.46
C LEU A 64 10.40 6.40 9.88
N ILE A 65 11.40 5.56 9.65
CA ILE A 65 12.82 5.90 9.92
C ILE A 65 13.50 6.62 8.75
N GLY A 66 12.74 6.98 7.72
CA GLY A 66 13.23 7.79 6.60
C GLY A 66 14.00 7.01 5.53
N ALA A 67 13.85 5.68 5.47
CA ALA A 67 14.48 4.90 4.42
C ALA A 67 14.01 5.37 3.02
N ARG A 68 14.95 5.52 2.11
CA ARG A 68 14.70 5.92 0.72
C ARG A 68 14.95 4.76 -0.26
N ASP A 69 15.60 3.72 0.22
CA ASP A 69 15.82 2.45 -0.49
C ASP A 69 14.89 1.40 0.11
N TYR A 70 13.68 1.36 -0.39
CA TYR A 70 12.62 0.43 0.01
C TYR A 70 12.05 -0.28 -1.22
N ASP A 71 11.42 -1.41 -1.01
CA ASP A 71 10.80 -2.17 -2.08
C ASP A 71 9.26 -2.12 -2.02
N VAL A 72 8.61 -2.84 -2.92
CA VAL A 72 7.14 -2.92 -3.01
C VAL A 72 6.47 -3.50 -1.76
N LYS A 73 7.23 -4.08 -0.81
CA LYS A 73 6.70 -4.69 0.42
C LYS A 73 6.09 -3.67 1.37
N ILE A 74 6.38 -2.38 1.22
CA ILE A 74 5.68 -1.32 1.96
C ILE A 74 4.16 -1.39 1.75
N ASP A 75 3.70 -1.79 0.57
CA ASP A 75 2.28 -1.99 0.28
C ASP A 75 1.72 -3.22 1.02
N ILE A 76 2.52 -4.25 1.24
CA ILE A 76 2.11 -5.46 2.00
C ILE A 76 1.93 -5.13 3.48
N TRP A 77 2.84 -4.32 4.06
CA TRP A 77 2.64 -3.78 5.41
C TRP A 77 1.32 -3.01 5.52
N ALA A 78 1.07 -2.09 4.59
CA ALA A 78 -0.16 -1.30 4.56
C ALA A 78 -1.41 -2.18 4.42
N ALA A 79 -1.36 -3.22 3.57
CA ALA A 79 -2.43 -4.20 3.41
C ALA A 79 -2.70 -4.97 4.72
N GLY A 80 -1.65 -5.31 5.47
CA GLY A 80 -1.77 -5.90 6.81
C GLY A 80 -2.46 -4.98 7.80
N CYS A 81 -2.11 -3.67 7.79
CA CYS A 81 -2.78 -2.67 8.62
C CYS A 81 -4.27 -2.53 8.28
N VAL A 82 -4.62 -2.53 6.98
CA VAL A 82 -6.02 -2.51 6.54
C VAL A 82 -6.78 -3.73 7.04
N LEU A 83 -6.21 -4.93 6.91
CA LEU A 83 -6.83 -6.15 7.41
C LEU A 83 -7.07 -6.11 8.93
N ALA A 84 -6.06 -5.68 9.67
CA ALA A 84 -6.16 -5.54 11.13
C ALA A 84 -7.23 -4.50 11.52
N GLU A 85 -7.30 -3.37 10.83
CA GLU A 85 -8.35 -2.36 11.03
C GLU A 85 -9.75 -2.92 10.78
N MET A 86 -9.93 -3.73 9.74
CA MET A 86 -11.21 -4.39 9.46
C MET A 86 -11.64 -5.32 10.60
N LEU A 87 -10.69 -6.00 11.25
CA LEU A 87 -10.97 -6.89 12.38
C LEU A 87 -11.22 -6.14 13.69
N LEU A 88 -10.54 -5.02 13.89
CA LEU A 88 -10.57 -4.24 15.13
C LEU A 88 -11.54 -3.05 15.07
N SER A 89 -12.09 -2.73 13.91
CA SER A 89 -12.93 -1.56 13.64
C SER A 89 -12.27 -0.21 13.96
N LYS A 90 -10.94 -0.18 14.02
CA LYS A 90 -10.14 1.03 14.24
C LYS A 90 -8.72 0.82 13.70
N PRO A 91 -8.01 1.90 13.31
CA PRO A 91 -6.60 1.82 12.93
C PRO A 91 -5.74 1.18 14.02
N VAL A 92 -4.72 0.42 13.61
CA VAL A 92 -3.80 -0.28 14.54
C VAL A 92 -2.75 0.68 15.10
N PHE A 93 -2.32 1.63 14.29
CA PHE A 93 -1.25 2.58 14.62
C PHE A 93 -1.72 4.02 14.56
#